data_e26180bd377bafd860bb5d8b44780982
#
_entry.id   e26180bd377bafd860bb5d8b44780982
#
_cell.length_a   1.000
_cell.length_b   1.000
_cell.length_c   1.000
_cell.angle_alpha   90.00
_cell.angle_beta   90.00
_cell.angle_gamma   90.00
#
_symmetry.space_group_name_H-M   'P 1'
#
loop_
_entity.id
_entity.type
_entity.pdbx_description
1 polymer ?
#
loop_
_entity_poly.entity_id
_entity_poly.type
_entity_poly.pdbx_seq_one_letter_code
_entity_poly.pdbx_strand_id
1 'polypeptide(L)'
;DGSITIRASAEDELSGVKDFYIVISNSDNAVMKTYTPDENGYINITITNDEPIFSGDFTLLGYAVDNVGNENSLSYGTTEFALASSVERILSPHDPIFKCGESGILTFTTWGYADRVEVVFPESMTALDPTLNKVYDYTDCPGYMITEHLQFMVPLYTPENQNLEITVRAYKGDKKLEDHPTISVIGVSGTVLDEFRTRLR
;
A
#
# COMPACT_ATOMS: atom_id res chain seq x y z
N ASP A 1 -2.49 19.22 0.83
CA ASP A 1 -2.66 19.05 -0.62
C ASP A 1 -1.29 18.78 -1.20
N GLY A 2 -0.98 17.49 -1.44
CA GLY A 2 0.30 17.10 -2.03
C GLY A 2 0.28 17.33 -3.53
N SER A 3 1.17 18.19 -4.02
CA SER A 3 1.47 18.30 -5.45
C SER A 3 2.97 18.33 -5.66
N ILE A 4 3.43 17.74 -6.74
CA ILE A 4 4.81 17.85 -7.19
C ILE A 4 4.81 18.63 -8.50
N THR A 5 5.67 19.65 -8.59
CA THR A 5 5.90 20.36 -9.83
C THR A 5 7.29 20.02 -10.36
N ILE A 6 7.33 19.47 -11.55
CA ILE A 6 8.55 19.17 -12.31
C ILE A 6 8.69 20.26 -13.36
N ARG A 7 9.83 20.92 -13.38
CA ARG A 7 10.18 21.89 -14.44
C ARG A 7 11.43 21.42 -15.15
N ALA A 8 11.39 21.39 -16.46
CA ALA A 8 12.52 20.99 -17.28
C ALA A 8 12.67 21.90 -18.51
N SER A 9 13.89 22.03 -18.96
CA SER A 9 14.27 22.71 -20.21
C SER A 9 15.45 21.97 -20.82
N ALA A 10 15.63 22.15 -22.12
CA ALA A 10 16.84 21.72 -22.82
C ALA A 10 17.49 22.94 -23.46
N GLU A 11 18.83 22.99 -23.42
CA GLU A 11 19.64 24.06 -23.98
C GLU A 11 20.77 23.47 -24.83
N ASP A 12 21.02 24.04 -25.99
CA ASP A 12 22.18 23.76 -26.81
C ASP A 12 22.70 25.07 -27.39
N GLU A 13 23.93 25.46 -27.02
CA GLU A 13 24.53 26.74 -27.37
C GLU A 13 25.05 26.79 -28.83
N LEU A 14 25.23 25.62 -29.48
CA LEU A 14 25.84 25.53 -30.78
C LEU A 14 24.83 25.41 -31.93
N SER A 15 24.02 24.38 -31.89
CA SER A 15 23.04 24.06 -32.91
C SER A 15 21.61 24.39 -32.52
N GLY A 16 21.37 24.66 -31.25
CA GLY A 16 20.04 24.86 -30.70
C GLY A 16 19.24 23.56 -30.59
N VAL A 17 18.25 23.57 -29.72
CA VAL A 17 17.36 22.42 -29.52
C VAL A 17 16.31 22.37 -30.58
N LYS A 18 16.18 21.22 -31.25
CA LYS A 18 15.16 20.94 -32.25
C LYS A 18 13.92 20.33 -31.65
N ASP A 19 14.14 19.37 -30.72
CA ASP A 19 13.05 18.63 -30.07
C ASP A 19 13.43 18.29 -28.65
N PHE A 20 12.47 18.37 -27.75
CA PHE A 20 12.65 18.02 -26.35
C PHE A 20 11.34 17.52 -25.77
N TYR A 21 11.39 16.41 -25.04
CA TYR A 21 10.22 15.86 -24.38
C TYR A 21 10.60 15.06 -23.14
N ILE A 22 9.66 14.93 -22.22
CA ILE A 22 9.77 14.10 -21.03
C ILE A 22 8.73 12.99 -21.10
N VAL A 23 9.14 11.78 -20.81
CA VAL A 23 8.26 10.64 -20.62
C VAL A 23 8.25 10.28 -19.15
N ILE A 24 7.06 10.20 -18.57
CA ILE A 24 6.83 9.64 -17.24
C ILE A 24 6.10 8.33 -17.41
N SER A 25 6.64 7.28 -16.82
CA SER A 25 6.02 5.95 -16.79
C SER A 25 6.04 5.36 -15.39
N ASN A 26 5.05 4.54 -15.06
CA ASN A 26 5.10 3.74 -13.84
C ASN A 26 6.01 2.51 -14.04
N SER A 27 6.33 1.82 -12.94
CA SER A 27 7.24 0.65 -12.94
C SER A 27 6.80 -0.47 -13.88
N ASP A 28 5.50 -0.58 -14.14
CA ASP A 28 4.93 -1.63 -15.00
C ASP A 28 4.79 -1.19 -16.45
N ASN A 29 5.18 0.04 -16.79
CA ASN A 29 4.93 0.69 -18.10
C ASN A 29 3.45 0.65 -18.55
N ALA A 30 2.55 0.35 -17.62
CA ALA A 30 1.11 0.29 -17.90
C ALA A 30 0.53 1.69 -18.18
N VAL A 31 1.21 2.71 -17.64
CA VAL A 31 0.86 4.11 -17.89
C VAL A 31 2.12 4.84 -18.32
N MET A 32 2.03 5.48 -19.48
CA MET A 32 3.09 6.31 -20.04
C MET A 32 2.50 7.61 -20.55
N LYS A 33 3.05 8.73 -20.11
CA LYS A 33 2.61 10.06 -20.52
C LYS A 33 3.80 10.86 -21.03
N THR A 34 3.65 11.46 -22.19
CA THR A 34 4.67 12.29 -22.82
C THR A 34 4.29 13.76 -22.70
N TYR A 35 5.23 14.59 -22.29
CA TYR A 35 5.08 16.03 -22.14
C TYR A 35 6.06 16.74 -23.08
N THR A 36 5.56 17.74 -23.76
CA THR A 36 6.33 18.59 -24.69
C THR A 36 6.44 20.00 -24.13
N PRO A 37 7.46 20.78 -24.56
CA PRO A 37 7.63 22.16 -24.11
C PRO A 37 6.48 23.08 -24.48
N ASP A 38 6.29 24.09 -23.67
CA ASP A 38 5.44 25.23 -23.98
C ASP A 38 6.12 26.21 -24.97
N GLU A 39 5.46 27.30 -25.30
CA GLU A 39 5.98 28.34 -26.19
C GLU A 39 7.27 29.01 -25.73
N ASN A 40 7.62 28.88 -24.45
CA ASN A 40 8.83 29.41 -23.82
C ASN A 40 9.95 28.37 -23.73
N GLY A 41 9.74 27.16 -24.25
CA GLY A 41 10.71 26.07 -24.21
C GLY A 41 10.79 25.33 -22.88
N TYR A 42 9.80 25.48 -22.01
CA TYR A 42 9.73 24.77 -20.72
C TYR A 42 8.67 23.70 -20.70
N ILE A 43 9.00 22.57 -20.10
CA ILE A 43 8.02 21.57 -19.69
C ILE A 43 7.72 21.82 -18.21
N ASN A 44 6.47 22.13 -17.90
CA ASN A 44 5.96 22.29 -16.57
C ASN A 44 4.91 21.20 -16.31
N ILE A 45 5.23 20.27 -15.40
CA ILE A 45 4.35 19.16 -15.05
C ILE A 45 3.95 19.34 -13.61
N THR A 46 2.65 19.45 -13.34
CA THR A 46 2.12 19.41 -11.99
C THR A 46 1.40 18.09 -11.81
N ILE A 47 1.87 17.27 -10.90
CA ILE A 47 1.26 16.01 -10.52
C ILE A 47 0.51 16.24 -9.22
N THR A 48 -0.78 15.95 -9.22
CA THR A 48 -1.65 16.11 -8.06
C THR A 48 -2.18 14.77 -7.60
N ASN A 49 -2.63 14.70 -6.37
CA ASN A 49 -3.23 13.51 -5.78
C ASN A 49 -4.50 13.02 -6.51
N ASP A 50 -5.06 13.82 -7.39
CA ASP A 50 -6.30 13.49 -8.10
C ASP A 50 -6.09 12.75 -9.42
N GLU A 51 -4.84 12.62 -9.88
CA GLU A 51 -4.52 11.81 -11.07
C GLU A 51 -4.11 10.39 -10.66
N PRO A 52 -4.99 9.39 -10.81
CA PRO A 52 -4.70 7.99 -10.43
C PRO A 52 -3.57 7.35 -11.24
N ILE A 53 -3.10 8.03 -12.28
CA ILE A 53 -2.05 7.58 -13.19
C ILE A 53 -0.67 7.54 -12.50
N PHE A 54 -0.53 8.26 -11.38
CA PHE A 54 0.76 8.52 -10.75
C PHE A 54 0.81 8.04 -9.29
N SER A 55 0.23 6.90 -8.99
CA SER A 55 0.46 6.21 -7.72
C SER A 55 1.60 5.20 -7.86
N GLY A 56 2.60 5.27 -7.00
CA GLY A 56 3.71 4.34 -6.94
C GLY A 56 5.04 4.86 -7.51
N ASP A 57 5.91 3.96 -7.94
CA ASP A 57 7.23 4.26 -8.48
C ASP A 57 7.16 4.78 -9.92
N PHE A 58 7.82 5.88 -10.19
CA PHE A 58 7.89 6.48 -11.51
C PHE A 58 9.31 6.49 -12.05
N THR A 59 9.41 6.30 -13.36
CA THR A 59 10.59 6.59 -14.13
C THR A 59 10.35 7.87 -14.94
N LEU A 60 11.26 8.81 -14.82
CA LEU A 60 11.27 10.04 -15.61
C LEU A 60 12.43 9.96 -16.61
N LEU A 61 12.10 10.04 -17.89
CA LEU A 61 13.04 10.02 -19.00
C LEU A 61 12.93 11.33 -19.76
N GLY A 62 14.04 12.05 -19.89
CA GLY A 62 14.16 13.23 -20.75
C GLY A 62 14.87 12.87 -22.05
N TYR A 63 14.37 13.38 -23.16
CA TYR A 63 14.95 13.24 -24.50
C TYR A 63 15.11 14.61 -25.12
N ALA A 64 16.26 14.87 -25.69
CA ALA A 64 16.52 16.09 -26.45
C ALA A 64 17.25 15.75 -27.76
N VAL A 65 16.89 16.45 -28.80
CA VAL A 65 17.52 16.38 -30.14
C VAL A 65 17.90 17.80 -30.55
N ASP A 66 19.11 18.00 -31.05
CA ASP A 66 19.56 19.27 -31.58
C ASP A 66 19.18 19.44 -33.06
N ASN A 67 19.43 20.63 -33.63
CA ASN A 67 19.09 20.91 -35.04
C ASN A 67 19.98 20.19 -36.06
N VAL A 68 21.09 19.59 -35.63
CA VAL A 68 21.97 18.76 -36.49
C VAL A 68 21.79 17.27 -36.29
N GLY A 69 20.87 16.87 -35.42
CA GLY A 69 20.44 15.48 -35.24
C GLY A 69 21.19 14.71 -34.16
N ASN A 70 21.94 15.39 -33.29
CA ASN A 70 22.50 14.71 -32.09
C ASN A 70 21.41 14.50 -31.05
N GLU A 71 21.36 13.30 -30.49
CA GLU A 71 20.39 12.92 -29.49
C GLU A 71 21.06 12.78 -28.11
N ASN A 72 20.38 13.26 -27.10
CA ASN A 72 20.76 13.06 -25.71
C ASN A 72 19.55 12.56 -24.92
N SER A 73 19.75 11.54 -24.10
CA SER A 73 18.75 11.02 -23.19
C SER A 73 19.27 11.06 -21.76
N LEU A 74 18.50 11.66 -20.88
CA LEU A 74 18.74 11.63 -19.44
C LEU A 74 17.70 10.70 -18.80
N SER A 75 18.19 9.62 -18.21
CA SER A 75 17.40 8.80 -17.31
C SER A 75 17.68 9.28 -15.89
N TYR A 76 16.71 9.92 -15.28
CA TYR A 76 16.70 10.05 -13.82
C TYR A 76 16.14 8.75 -13.28
N GLY A 77 16.96 7.99 -12.58
CA GLY A 77 16.57 6.75 -11.93
C GLY A 77 15.31 6.92 -11.11
N THR A 78 14.68 5.83 -10.79
CA THR A 78 13.47 5.76 -9.94
C THR A 78 13.58 6.72 -8.77
N THR A 79 12.97 7.87 -8.92
CA THR A 79 12.71 8.73 -7.79
C THR A 79 11.35 8.28 -7.30
N GLU A 80 11.31 7.65 -6.13
CA GLU A 80 10.07 7.33 -5.47
C GLU A 80 9.30 8.62 -5.19
N PHE A 81 8.44 9.00 -6.11
CA PHE A 81 7.45 10.03 -5.86
C PHE A 81 6.21 9.36 -5.32
N ALA A 82 6.17 9.15 -4.03
CA ALA A 82 4.96 8.70 -3.40
C ALA A 82 3.97 9.85 -3.25
N LEU A 83 3.25 10.16 -4.30
CA LEU A 83 2.04 10.96 -4.25
C LEU A 83 0.86 10.06 -3.92
N ALA A 84 0.94 9.35 -2.81
CA ALA A 84 -0.17 8.54 -2.37
C ALA A 84 -1.26 9.41 -1.76
N SER A 85 -2.25 9.71 -2.55
CA SER A 85 -3.53 10.27 -2.08
C SER A 85 -4.46 9.20 -1.51
N SER A 86 -4.07 7.93 -1.58
CA SER A 86 -4.90 6.80 -1.17
C SER A 86 -4.03 5.63 -0.75
N VAL A 87 -4.60 4.74 0.05
CA VAL A 87 -4.04 3.41 0.24
C VAL A 87 -4.20 2.65 -1.06
N GLU A 88 -3.11 2.12 -1.58
CA GLU A 88 -3.08 1.47 -2.90
C GLU A 88 -3.29 -0.02 -2.78
N ARG A 89 -2.76 -0.62 -1.72
CA ARG A 89 -2.73 -2.06 -1.55
C ARG A 89 -2.64 -2.44 -0.09
N ILE A 90 -3.31 -3.53 0.27
CA ILE A 90 -3.12 -4.24 1.52
C ILE A 90 -2.58 -5.63 1.19
N LEU A 91 -1.49 -6.02 1.83
CA LEU A 91 -0.98 -7.38 1.80
C LEU A 91 -1.25 -8.02 3.15
N SER A 92 -2.06 -9.05 3.13
CA SER A 92 -2.38 -9.85 4.30
C SER A 92 -1.84 -11.28 4.14
N PRO A 93 -1.58 -11.99 5.24
CA PRO A 93 -1.16 -13.38 5.17
C PRO A 93 -2.26 -14.25 4.56
N HIS A 94 -1.86 -15.26 3.81
CA HIS A 94 -2.79 -16.26 3.28
C HIS A 94 -2.94 -17.42 4.26
N ASP A 95 -4.16 -17.66 4.69
CA ASP A 95 -4.63 -18.84 5.42
C ASP A 95 -3.73 -19.33 6.58
N PRO A 96 -3.25 -18.47 7.49
CA PRO A 96 -2.51 -18.94 8.64
C PRO A 96 -3.41 -19.77 9.56
N ILE A 97 -2.85 -20.81 10.15
CA ILE A 97 -3.54 -21.74 11.03
C ILE A 97 -3.15 -21.44 12.48
N PHE A 98 -4.14 -21.22 13.33
CA PHE A 98 -3.96 -20.98 14.76
C PHE A 98 -4.74 -22.01 15.60
N LYS A 99 -4.29 -22.23 16.84
CA LYS A 99 -5.03 -23.08 17.79
C LYS A 99 -5.67 -22.23 18.87
N CYS A 100 -6.82 -22.67 19.37
CA CYS A 100 -7.46 -22.04 20.50
C CYS A 100 -6.52 -21.97 21.72
N GLY A 101 -6.47 -20.80 22.36
CA GLY A 101 -5.61 -20.53 23.50
C GLY A 101 -4.13 -20.30 23.17
N GLU A 102 -3.73 -20.34 21.92
CA GLU A 102 -2.38 -20.00 21.48
C GLU A 102 -2.27 -18.53 21.05
N SER A 103 -1.08 -17.97 21.21
CA SER A 103 -0.76 -16.65 20.66
C SER A 103 -0.51 -16.77 19.17
N GLY A 104 -1.10 -15.86 18.40
CA GLY A 104 -0.88 -15.70 16.98
C GLY A 104 -0.22 -14.37 16.66
N ILE A 105 0.39 -14.31 15.49
CA ILE A 105 0.88 -13.07 14.88
C ILE A 105 0.27 -12.97 13.49
N LEU A 106 -0.45 -11.89 13.25
CA LEU A 106 -0.96 -11.53 11.95
C LEU A 106 -0.12 -10.38 11.40
N THR A 107 0.53 -10.60 10.28
CA THR A 107 1.32 -9.55 9.62
C THR A 107 0.58 -9.04 8.42
N PHE A 108 0.42 -7.74 8.33
CA PHE A 108 -0.12 -7.10 7.14
C PHE A 108 0.72 -5.88 6.77
N THR A 109 0.73 -5.55 5.50
CA THR A 109 1.44 -4.38 4.98
C THR A 109 0.47 -3.54 4.17
N THR A 110 0.40 -2.25 4.50
CA THR A 110 -0.34 -1.26 3.71
C THR A 110 0.63 -0.46 2.86
N TRP A 111 0.28 -0.25 1.61
CA TRP A 111 1.00 0.59 0.66
C TRP A 111 0.19 1.85 0.36
N GLY A 112 0.88 2.96 0.26
CA GLY A 112 0.25 4.27 0.18
C GLY A 112 -0.04 4.83 1.57
N TYR A 113 0.20 6.09 1.78
CA TYR A 113 0.16 6.81 3.06
C TYR A 113 -1.16 6.68 3.82
N ALA A 114 -1.36 5.58 4.52
CA ALA A 114 -2.53 5.42 5.38
C ALA A 114 -2.45 6.37 6.58
N ASP A 115 -3.56 7.01 6.92
CA ASP A 115 -3.70 7.79 8.17
C ASP A 115 -4.11 6.87 9.31
N ARG A 116 -4.86 5.82 9.00
CA ARG A 116 -5.40 4.88 9.98
C ARG A 116 -5.56 3.49 9.37
N VAL A 117 -5.26 2.48 10.14
CA VAL A 117 -5.55 1.07 9.81
C VAL A 117 -6.37 0.43 10.90
N GLU A 118 -7.43 -0.25 10.54
CA GLU A 118 -8.29 -1.02 11.43
C GLU A 118 -8.16 -2.51 11.09
N VAL A 119 -8.07 -3.34 12.11
CA VAL A 119 -8.15 -4.80 12.00
C VAL A 119 -9.33 -5.28 12.81
N VAL A 120 -10.29 -5.90 12.13
CA VAL A 120 -11.54 -6.36 12.72
C VAL A 120 -11.63 -7.87 12.60
N PHE A 121 -11.67 -8.52 13.75
CA PHE A 121 -11.85 -9.97 13.84
C PHE A 121 -13.34 -10.35 13.76
N PRO A 122 -13.66 -11.57 13.33
CA PRO A 122 -15.05 -12.03 13.24
C PRO A 122 -15.74 -12.06 14.61
N GLU A 123 -17.06 -11.90 14.59
CA GLU A 123 -17.89 -11.86 15.81
C GLU A 123 -17.71 -13.11 16.70
N SER A 124 -17.51 -14.27 16.09
CA SER A 124 -17.24 -15.52 16.83
C SER A 124 -16.01 -15.46 17.73
N MET A 125 -15.05 -14.58 17.42
CA MET A 125 -13.86 -14.34 18.24
C MET A 125 -14.04 -13.12 19.15
N THR A 126 -14.58 -12.03 18.63
CA THR A 126 -14.73 -10.76 19.37
C THR A 126 -15.81 -10.82 20.43
N ALA A 127 -16.79 -11.71 20.31
CA ALA A 127 -17.74 -11.99 21.38
C ALA A 127 -17.08 -12.64 22.60
N LEU A 128 -15.97 -13.35 22.40
CA LEU A 128 -15.18 -13.96 23.48
C LEU A 128 -14.09 -13.03 24.01
N ASP A 129 -13.50 -12.22 23.13
CA ASP A 129 -12.51 -11.21 23.47
C ASP A 129 -12.68 -9.96 22.60
N PRO A 130 -13.38 -8.92 23.06
CA PRO A 130 -13.58 -7.69 22.31
C PRO A 130 -12.31 -6.88 22.09
N THR A 131 -11.21 -7.20 22.77
CA THR A 131 -9.93 -6.48 22.62
C THR A 131 -9.13 -6.91 21.40
N LEU A 132 -9.60 -7.91 20.66
CA LEU A 132 -8.97 -8.39 19.44
C LEU A 132 -8.95 -7.33 18.32
N ASN A 133 -10.01 -6.54 18.22
CA ASN A 133 -10.06 -5.46 17.24
C ASN A 133 -9.01 -4.40 17.56
N LYS A 134 -8.27 -3.96 16.54
CA LYS A 134 -7.21 -2.98 16.70
C LYS A 134 -7.39 -1.83 15.73
N VAL A 135 -6.98 -0.66 16.20
CA VAL A 135 -6.89 0.57 15.41
C VAL A 135 -5.48 1.11 15.57
N TYR A 136 -4.83 1.35 14.47
CA TYR A 136 -3.52 1.98 14.37
C TYR A 136 -3.70 3.37 13.77
N ASP A 137 -3.13 4.37 14.40
CA ASP A 137 -3.18 5.76 13.96
C ASP A 137 -1.79 6.18 13.48
N TYR A 138 -1.71 6.65 12.25
CA TYR A 138 -0.47 7.10 11.60
C TYR A 138 -0.54 8.56 11.17
N THR A 139 -1.52 9.29 11.64
CA THR A 139 -1.75 10.70 11.24
C THR A 139 -0.52 11.56 11.47
N ASP A 140 0.19 11.35 12.57
CA ASP A 140 1.39 12.12 12.94
C ASP A 140 2.69 11.56 12.34
N CYS A 141 2.68 10.33 11.83
CA CYS A 141 3.85 9.67 11.28
C CYS A 141 3.48 8.80 10.07
N PRO A 142 3.03 9.42 8.98
CA PRO A 142 2.63 8.67 7.79
C PRO A 142 3.86 8.05 7.11
N GLY A 143 3.76 6.77 6.78
CA GLY A 143 4.76 6.05 5.97
C GLY A 143 4.13 5.52 4.68
N TYR A 144 4.88 5.52 3.58
CA TYR A 144 4.40 4.97 2.31
C TYR A 144 4.12 3.46 2.39
N MET A 145 4.92 2.75 3.14
CA MET A 145 4.73 1.34 3.42
C MET A 145 4.76 1.13 4.94
N ILE A 146 3.67 0.63 5.46
CA ILE A 146 3.53 0.35 6.89
C ILE A 146 3.32 -1.15 7.05
N THR A 147 4.21 -1.81 7.77
CA THR A 147 4.07 -3.23 8.13
C THR A 147 3.80 -3.35 9.62
N GLU A 148 2.68 -3.98 9.94
CA GLU A 148 2.27 -4.26 11.31
C GLU A 148 2.31 -5.75 11.63
N HIS A 149 2.77 -6.05 12.83
CA HIS A 149 2.79 -7.38 13.41
C HIS A 149 1.80 -7.45 14.56
N LEU A 150 0.55 -7.69 14.25
CA LEU A 150 -0.50 -7.80 15.26
C LEU A 150 -0.36 -9.09 16.04
N GLN A 151 0.04 -8.98 17.29
CA GLN A 151 0.01 -10.10 18.24
C GLN A 151 -1.39 -10.20 18.88
N PHE A 152 -1.93 -11.40 18.90
CA PHE A 152 -3.21 -11.67 19.54
C PHE A 152 -3.23 -13.08 20.14
N MET A 153 -4.19 -13.32 21.01
CA MET A 153 -4.45 -14.65 21.54
C MET A 153 -5.78 -15.15 20.98
N VAL A 154 -5.77 -16.35 20.43
CA VAL A 154 -7.02 -16.98 19.99
C VAL A 154 -7.84 -17.38 21.21
N PRO A 155 -9.07 -16.87 21.38
CA PRO A 155 -9.87 -17.21 22.55
C PRO A 155 -10.10 -18.72 22.66
N LEU A 156 -10.08 -19.27 23.88
CA LEU A 156 -10.14 -20.72 24.16
C LEU A 156 -11.37 -21.43 23.56
N TYR A 157 -12.46 -20.70 23.41
CA TYR A 157 -13.74 -21.27 22.94
C TYR A 157 -14.11 -20.81 21.53
N THR A 158 -13.13 -20.28 20.79
CA THR A 158 -13.36 -19.96 19.37
C THR A 158 -13.80 -21.23 18.64
N PRO A 159 -14.94 -21.23 17.94
CA PRO A 159 -15.35 -22.37 17.16
C PRO A 159 -14.30 -22.76 16.13
N GLU A 160 -14.08 -24.06 15.97
CA GLU A 160 -13.22 -24.55 14.88
C GLU A 160 -13.81 -24.13 13.55
N ASN A 161 -13.00 -23.42 12.76
CA ASN A 161 -13.39 -22.95 11.44
C ASN A 161 -12.14 -22.78 10.57
N GLN A 162 -12.25 -23.19 9.31
CA GLN A 162 -11.17 -23.13 8.34
C GLN A 162 -11.12 -21.83 7.52
N ASN A 163 -12.14 -20.95 7.65
CA ASN A 163 -12.25 -19.74 6.85
C ASN A 163 -12.85 -18.59 7.68
N LEU A 164 -12.23 -18.28 8.80
CA LEU A 164 -12.60 -17.09 9.57
C LEU A 164 -12.06 -15.85 8.88
N GLU A 165 -12.95 -15.04 8.36
CA GLU A 165 -12.58 -13.79 7.69
C GLU A 165 -12.22 -12.72 8.71
N ILE A 166 -11.07 -12.09 8.50
CA ILE A 166 -10.62 -10.88 9.19
C ILE A 166 -10.76 -9.73 8.21
N THR A 167 -11.22 -8.59 8.64
CA THR A 167 -11.27 -7.39 7.81
C THR A 167 -10.13 -6.46 8.18
N VAL A 168 -9.30 -6.12 7.21
CA VAL A 168 -8.27 -5.08 7.32
C VAL A 168 -8.73 -3.87 6.53
N ARG A 169 -8.85 -2.71 7.17
CA ARG A 169 -9.26 -1.45 6.55
C ARG A 169 -8.17 -0.44 6.69
N ALA A 170 -7.78 0.16 5.59
CA ALA A 170 -6.84 1.27 5.59
C ALA A 170 -7.52 2.54 5.05
N TYR A 171 -7.30 3.65 5.71
CA TYR A 171 -7.93 4.93 5.42
C TYR A 171 -6.89 5.99 5.05
N LYS A 172 -7.25 6.84 4.11
CA LYS A 172 -6.57 8.11 3.81
C LYS A 172 -7.61 9.21 3.62
N GLY A 173 -7.79 10.07 4.61
CA GLY A 173 -8.91 10.98 4.64
C GLY A 173 -10.23 10.22 4.53
N ASP A 174 -11.07 10.57 3.55
CA ASP A 174 -12.36 9.92 3.30
C ASP A 174 -12.26 8.66 2.44
N LYS A 175 -11.07 8.36 1.90
CA LYS A 175 -10.86 7.16 1.07
C LYS A 175 -10.57 5.95 1.95
N LYS A 176 -11.13 4.81 1.56
CA LYS A 176 -11.00 3.54 2.28
C LYS A 176 -10.65 2.41 1.31
N LEU A 177 -9.72 1.57 1.70
CA LEU A 177 -9.44 0.27 1.08
C LEU A 177 -9.71 -0.83 2.10
N GLU A 178 -10.27 -1.93 1.66
CA GLU A 178 -10.51 -3.13 2.49
C GLU A 178 -9.86 -4.36 1.86
N ASP A 179 -9.36 -5.24 2.72
CA ASP A 179 -8.92 -6.59 2.39
C ASP A 179 -9.54 -7.58 3.38
N HIS A 180 -9.79 -8.81 2.94
CA HIS A 180 -10.51 -9.83 3.69
C HIS A 180 -9.69 -11.13 3.77
N PRO A 181 -8.54 -11.14 4.47
CA PRO A 181 -7.79 -12.36 4.68
C PRO A 181 -8.56 -13.34 5.53
N THR A 182 -8.37 -14.62 5.23
CA THR A 182 -8.93 -15.71 6.04
C THR A 182 -7.88 -16.31 6.94
N ILE A 183 -8.31 -16.76 8.12
CA ILE A 183 -7.51 -17.55 9.05
C ILE A 183 -8.24 -18.86 9.34
N SER A 184 -7.48 -19.90 9.65
CA SER A 184 -8.03 -21.14 10.16
C SER A 184 -7.80 -21.25 11.66
N VAL A 185 -8.83 -21.61 12.40
CA VAL A 185 -8.74 -21.89 13.83
C VAL A 185 -9.05 -23.36 14.09
N ILE A 186 -8.09 -24.05 14.69
CA ILE A 186 -8.27 -25.41 15.16
C ILE A 186 -8.78 -25.36 16.60
N GLY A 187 -9.96 -25.89 16.83
CA GLY A 187 -10.58 -25.97 18.13
C GLY A 187 -9.83 -26.92 19.08
N VAL A 188 -10.06 -26.75 20.37
CA VAL A 188 -9.70 -27.78 21.36
C VAL A 188 -10.65 -28.96 21.12
N SER A 189 -10.12 -30.14 20.77
CA SER A 189 -10.97 -31.31 20.55
C SER A 189 -11.83 -31.57 21.80
N GLY A 190 -13.12 -31.92 21.59
CA GLY A 190 -14.08 -32.15 22.68
C GLY A 190 -13.59 -33.11 23.76
N THR A 191 -12.67 -34.02 23.41
CA THR A 191 -12.00 -34.95 24.33
C THR A 191 -11.18 -34.23 25.40
N VAL A 192 -10.51 -33.13 25.08
CA VAL A 192 -9.70 -32.36 26.04
C VAL A 192 -10.60 -31.57 27.00
N LEU A 193 -11.72 -31.04 26.49
CA LEU A 193 -12.69 -30.35 27.34
C LEU A 193 -13.39 -31.31 28.32
N ASP A 194 -13.66 -32.54 27.91
CA ASP A 194 -14.26 -33.55 28.77
C ASP A 194 -13.28 -34.08 29.82
N GLU A 195 -12.00 -34.22 29.50
CA GLU A 195 -10.95 -34.52 30.50
C GLU A 195 -10.77 -33.41 31.50
N PHE A 196 -10.84 -32.14 31.12
CA PHE A 196 -10.79 -31.00 32.04
C PHE A 196 -12.01 -30.97 32.96
N ARG A 197 -13.20 -31.20 32.44
CA ARG A 197 -14.44 -31.29 33.25
C ARG A 197 -14.41 -32.44 34.24
N THR A 198 -13.78 -33.55 33.89
CA THR A 198 -13.67 -34.73 34.76
C THR A 198 -12.65 -34.55 35.88
N ARG A 199 -11.61 -33.71 35.67
CA ARG A 199 -10.59 -33.38 36.70
C ARG A 199 -11.04 -32.33 37.71
N LEU A 200 -12.10 -31.55 37.38
CA LEU A 200 -12.65 -30.50 38.27
C LEU A 200 -13.84 -30.99 39.12
N ARG A 201 -14.21 -32.25 39.05
CA ARG A 201 -15.15 -32.95 39.93
C ARG A 201 -14.40 -33.84 40.91
#